data_dafc15f5e208c1fe7e490a3a2994e81c
#
_entry.id   dafc15f5e208c1fe7e490a3a2994e81c
#
_cell.length_a   1.000
_cell.length_b   1.000
_cell.length_c   1.000
_cell.angle_alpha   90.00
_cell.angle_beta   90.00
_cell.angle_gamma   90.00
#
_symmetry.space_group_name_H-M   'P 1'
#
loop_
_entity.id
_entity.type
_entity.pdbx_description
1 polymer ?
#
loop_
_entity_poly.entity_id
_entity_poly.type
_entity_poly.pdbx_seq_one_letter_code
_entity_poly.pdbx_strand_id
1 'polypeptide(L)'
;GLEGDFNRKKTSAFSGLMGQQVAARGVTVVDDGTIADRRGSLTIDDEGTPSARNVLIEDGKLVGYMQDRQNARLMGMQATGNGRRQSYAYAPMPRMTNTMMLAGPHEPAEIIESVQDGIYAVSFGGGQVDITSGKFVFACTEAYRIRGGKVAEPIKGAMLIGNGPDAMHRVSMVGNCLLYTS
;
A
#
# COMPACT_ATOMS: atom_id res chain seq x y z
N GLY A 1 2.22 -5.16 -5.68
CA GLY A 1 1.30 -5.52 -6.75
C GLY A 1 0.96 -4.38 -7.70
N LEU A 2 1.44 -3.15 -7.44
CA LEU A 2 1.19 -1.97 -8.30
C LEU A 2 2.44 -1.56 -9.10
N GLU A 3 3.43 -2.43 -9.19
CA GLU A 3 4.60 -2.28 -10.05
C GLU A 3 4.23 -2.56 -11.51
N GLY A 4 4.71 -1.70 -12.42
CA GLY A 4 4.32 -1.74 -13.83
C GLY A 4 4.73 -3.03 -14.55
N ASP A 5 5.91 -3.59 -14.24
CA ASP A 5 6.39 -4.81 -14.88
C ASP A 5 5.50 -6.03 -14.60
N PHE A 6 5.06 -6.24 -13.36
CA PHE A 6 4.14 -7.31 -12.99
C PHE A 6 2.76 -7.10 -13.63
N ASN A 7 2.29 -5.85 -13.67
CA ASN A 7 1.00 -5.54 -14.28
C ASN A 7 1.03 -5.70 -15.81
N ARG A 8 2.11 -5.30 -16.49
CA ARG A 8 2.32 -5.53 -17.91
C ARG A 8 2.37 -7.03 -18.25
N LYS A 9 3.06 -7.81 -17.43
CA LYS A 9 3.17 -9.28 -17.59
C LYS A 9 1.91 -10.04 -17.17
N LYS A 10 0.90 -9.34 -16.64
CA LYS A 10 -0.36 -9.93 -16.12
C LYS A 10 -0.13 -10.90 -14.94
N THR A 11 0.89 -10.64 -14.14
CA THR A 11 1.25 -11.43 -12.94
C THR A 11 0.98 -10.70 -11.64
N SER A 12 0.08 -9.73 -11.66
CA SER A 12 -0.41 -9.03 -10.46
C SER A 12 -1.92 -9.14 -10.37
N ALA A 13 -2.45 -9.19 -9.14
CA ALA A 13 -3.87 -9.11 -8.85
C ALA A 13 -4.53 -7.81 -9.35
N PHE A 14 -3.76 -6.78 -9.68
CA PHE A 14 -4.23 -5.49 -10.21
C PHE A 14 -4.08 -5.35 -11.72
N SER A 15 -3.65 -6.41 -12.41
CA SER A 15 -3.44 -6.36 -13.86
C SER A 15 -4.72 -6.14 -14.63
N GLY A 16 -4.73 -5.13 -15.51
CA GLY A 16 -5.89 -4.81 -16.35
C GLY A 16 -7.01 -4.05 -15.64
N LEU A 17 -6.80 -3.63 -14.38
CA LEU A 17 -7.81 -2.94 -13.59
C LEU A 17 -7.67 -1.41 -13.62
N MET A 18 -6.82 -0.85 -14.48
CA MET A 18 -6.69 0.61 -14.64
C MET A 18 -8.05 1.27 -14.89
N GLY A 19 -8.38 2.31 -14.13
CA GLY A 19 -9.65 3.01 -14.18
C GLY A 19 -10.81 2.33 -13.44
N GLN A 20 -10.61 1.12 -12.94
CA GLN A 20 -11.64 0.37 -12.19
C GLN A 20 -11.55 0.64 -10.69
N GLN A 21 -12.67 0.40 -10.01
CA GLN A 21 -12.71 0.43 -8.54
C GLN A 21 -11.97 -0.80 -8.00
N VAL A 22 -10.90 -0.57 -7.23
CA VAL A 22 -10.06 -1.63 -6.62
C VAL A 22 -9.99 -1.51 -5.10
N ALA A 23 -10.60 -0.48 -4.54
CA ALA A 23 -10.73 -0.23 -3.12
C ALA A 23 -12.04 0.48 -2.81
N ALA A 24 -12.41 0.58 -1.54
CA ALA A 24 -13.55 1.38 -1.11
C ALA A 24 -13.35 2.87 -1.47
N ARG A 25 -14.46 3.60 -1.63
CA ARG A 25 -14.43 5.06 -1.74
C ARG A 25 -13.77 5.67 -0.51
N GLY A 26 -13.08 6.80 -0.69
CA GLY A 26 -12.29 7.44 0.36
C GLY A 26 -10.89 6.85 0.55
N VAL A 27 -10.58 5.72 -0.08
CA VAL A 27 -9.24 5.15 -0.05
C VAL A 27 -8.40 5.75 -1.17
N THR A 28 -7.36 6.48 -0.79
CA THR A 28 -6.35 7.02 -1.72
C THR A 28 -4.98 6.51 -1.32
N VAL A 29 -4.25 5.92 -2.26
CA VAL A 29 -2.90 5.38 -2.05
C VAL A 29 -1.93 6.06 -2.99
N VAL A 30 -0.82 6.52 -2.42
CA VAL A 30 0.28 7.15 -3.16
C VAL A 30 1.59 6.43 -2.91
N ASP A 31 2.51 6.56 -3.85
CA ASP A 31 3.93 6.27 -3.66
C ASP A 31 4.69 7.58 -3.81
N ASP A 32 5.34 8.04 -2.74
CA ASP A 32 5.96 9.36 -2.68
C ASP A 32 7.42 9.28 -2.24
N GLY A 33 8.32 9.41 -3.22
CA GLY A 33 9.75 9.42 -2.97
C GLY A 33 10.30 10.79 -2.57
N THR A 34 9.48 11.83 -2.52
CA THR A 34 9.92 13.22 -2.25
C THR A 34 9.83 13.63 -0.78
N ILE A 35 9.27 12.78 0.08
CA ILE A 35 9.08 13.07 1.51
C ILE A 35 10.44 13.16 2.18
N ALA A 36 10.73 14.30 2.83
CA ALA A 36 12.00 14.50 3.52
C ALA A 36 12.21 13.47 4.65
N ASP A 37 13.46 13.05 4.86
CA ASP A 37 13.90 12.22 5.97
C ASP A 37 13.19 10.86 6.09
N ARG A 38 12.68 10.31 4.98
CA ARG A 38 12.11 8.96 4.93
C ARG A 38 13.07 7.97 4.27
N ARG A 39 13.06 6.73 4.77
CA ARG A 39 13.96 5.66 4.32
C ARG A 39 13.79 5.32 2.83
N GLY A 40 12.58 5.45 2.28
CA GLY A 40 12.29 5.18 0.88
C GLY A 40 12.54 6.37 -0.04
N SER A 41 12.87 7.55 0.49
CA SER A 41 13.00 8.77 -0.29
C SER A 41 14.30 8.85 -1.07
N LEU A 42 14.23 9.43 -2.25
CA LEU A 42 15.36 9.65 -3.14
C LEU A 42 15.11 10.87 -4.04
N THR A 43 16.18 11.52 -4.48
CA THR A 43 16.09 12.67 -5.40
C THR A 43 15.85 12.21 -6.83
N ILE A 44 16.56 11.17 -7.25
CA ILE A 44 16.45 10.53 -8.56
C ILE A 44 16.49 9.02 -8.38
N ASP A 45 15.84 8.27 -9.27
CA ASP A 45 15.94 6.82 -9.30
C ASP A 45 17.24 6.33 -9.99
N ASP A 46 17.45 5.02 -10.04
CA ASP A 46 18.67 4.42 -10.64
C ASP A 46 18.73 4.55 -12.17
N GLU A 47 17.72 5.12 -12.79
CA GLU A 47 17.68 5.46 -14.21
C GLU A 47 17.85 6.98 -14.46
N GLY A 48 18.04 7.77 -13.39
CA GLY A 48 18.14 9.24 -13.45
C GLY A 48 16.80 9.95 -13.68
N THR A 49 15.68 9.27 -13.38
CA THR A 49 14.35 9.89 -13.41
C THR A 49 14.11 10.58 -12.06
N PRO A 50 13.71 11.86 -12.03
CA PRO A 50 13.37 12.54 -10.79
C PRO A 50 12.31 11.80 -10.01
N SER A 51 12.49 11.70 -8.68
CA SER A 51 11.47 11.17 -7.80
C SER A 51 10.23 12.06 -7.80
N ALA A 52 9.08 11.45 -7.62
CA ALA A 52 7.79 12.15 -7.65
C ALA A 52 6.82 11.57 -6.64
N ARG A 53 5.75 12.31 -6.39
CA ARG A 53 4.55 11.81 -5.71
C ARG A 53 3.59 11.25 -6.75
N ASN A 54 3.45 9.94 -6.77
CA ASN A 54 2.65 9.20 -7.73
C ASN A 54 1.36 8.71 -7.07
N VAL A 55 0.21 9.12 -7.59
CA VAL A 55 -1.08 8.58 -7.15
C VAL A 55 -1.31 7.24 -7.83
N LEU A 56 -1.51 6.19 -7.04
CA LEU A 56 -1.74 4.83 -7.52
C LEU A 56 -3.23 4.47 -7.50
N ILE A 57 -3.88 4.78 -6.38
CA ILE A 57 -5.33 4.61 -6.19
C ILE A 57 -5.89 5.96 -5.74
N GLU A 58 -6.92 6.46 -6.39
CA GLU A 58 -7.60 7.70 -6.06
C GLU A 58 -9.08 7.43 -5.81
N ASP A 59 -9.56 7.74 -4.61
CA ASP A 59 -10.94 7.48 -4.20
C ASP A 59 -11.41 6.05 -4.56
N GLY A 60 -10.52 5.08 -4.29
CA GLY A 60 -10.73 3.66 -4.57
C GLY A 60 -10.50 3.22 -6.02
N LYS A 61 -10.31 4.13 -6.98
CA LYS A 61 -10.03 3.79 -8.39
C LYS A 61 -8.53 3.65 -8.64
N LEU A 62 -8.14 2.62 -9.37
CA LEU A 62 -6.76 2.45 -9.83
C LEU A 62 -6.45 3.46 -10.94
N VAL A 63 -5.54 4.39 -10.69
CA VAL A 63 -5.20 5.48 -11.62
C VAL A 63 -3.74 5.44 -12.09
N GLY A 64 -2.89 4.66 -11.44
CA GLY A 64 -1.48 4.60 -11.79
C GLY A 64 -0.77 3.32 -11.36
N TYR A 65 0.36 3.07 -11.97
CA TYR A 65 1.34 2.06 -11.58
C TYR A 65 2.69 2.74 -11.32
N MET A 66 3.50 2.17 -10.44
CA MET A 66 4.91 2.54 -10.33
C MET A 66 5.66 2.05 -11.56
N GLN A 67 6.40 2.94 -12.23
CA GLN A 67 7.03 2.66 -13.52
C GLN A 67 8.53 2.98 -13.51
N ASP A 68 9.32 2.08 -14.11
CA ASP A 68 10.63 2.40 -14.67
C ASP A 68 10.47 2.91 -16.12
N ARG A 69 11.54 3.33 -16.74
CA ARG A 69 11.53 3.82 -18.13
C ARG A 69 11.13 2.76 -19.14
N GLN A 70 11.60 1.52 -18.94
CA GLN A 70 11.32 0.43 -19.87
C GLN A 70 9.84 0.06 -19.85
N ASN A 71 9.28 -0.20 -18.66
CA ASN A 71 7.89 -0.61 -18.53
C ASN A 71 6.93 0.53 -18.86
N ALA A 72 7.27 1.77 -18.50
CA ALA A 72 6.52 2.95 -18.92
C ALA A 72 6.39 3.03 -20.45
N ARG A 73 7.49 2.92 -21.17
CA ARG A 73 7.49 2.92 -22.64
C ARG A 73 6.64 1.76 -23.22
N LEU A 74 6.79 0.55 -22.69
CA LEU A 74 6.06 -0.63 -23.17
C LEU A 74 4.56 -0.59 -22.88
N MET A 75 4.15 0.20 -21.88
CA MET A 75 2.75 0.39 -21.50
C MET A 75 2.15 1.71 -22.02
N GLY A 76 2.91 2.53 -22.73
CA GLY A 76 2.47 3.84 -23.18
C GLY A 76 2.22 4.83 -22.04
N MET A 77 2.94 4.69 -20.92
CA MET A 77 2.82 5.50 -19.72
C MET A 77 4.09 6.36 -19.51
N GLN A 78 4.07 7.22 -18.49
CA GLN A 78 5.23 7.99 -18.07
C GLN A 78 6.02 7.22 -16.99
N ALA A 79 7.35 7.39 -16.97
CA ALA A 79 8.19 6.93 -15.88
C ALA A 79 7.88 7.73 -14.60
N THR A 80 7.87 7.06 -13.46
CA THR A 80 7.40 7.64 -12.19
C THR A 80 8.52 7.87 -11.16
N GLY A 81 9.80 7.65 -11.54
CA GLY A 81 10.92 7.75 -10.63
C GLY A 81 11.02 6.57 -9.67
N ASN A 82 10.54 5.42 -10.11
CA ASN A 82 10.53 4.17 -9.33
C ASN A 82 11.49 3.10 -9.90
N GLY A 83 12.30 3.46 -10.89
CA GLY A 83 13.27 2.54 -11.49
C GLY A 83 14.45 2.29 -10.56
N ARG A 84 14.43 1.19 -9.79
CA ARG A 84 15.47 0.85 -8.80
C ARG A 84 16.06 -0.51 -9.07
N ARG A 85 17.35 -0.65 -8.80
CA ARG A 85 18.08 -1.91 -8.94
C ARG A 85 18.43 -2.50 -7.57
N GLN A 86 18.56 -3.79 -7.50
CA GLN A 86 18.99 -4.49 -6.30
C GLN A 86 20.48 -4.21 -6.00
N SER A 87 21.31 -4.18 -7.03
CA SER A 87 22.72 -3.77 -6.99
C SER A 87 23.18 -3.39 -8.39
N TYR A 88 24.43 -2.97 -8.54
CA TYR A 88 25.03 -2.60 -9.84
C TYR A 88 24.93 -3.71 -10.91
N ALA A 89 24.86 -4.98 -10.48
CA ALA A 89 24.80 -6.14 -11.38
C ALA A 89 23.38 -6.42 -11.95
N TYR A 90 22.34 -5.70 -11.48
CA TYR A 90 20.96 -5.95 -11.85
C TYR A 90 20.38 -4.78 -12.65
N ALA A 91 19.54 -5.09 -13.62
CA ALA A 91 18.74 -4.07 -14.32
C ALA A 91 17.76 -3.39 -13.37
N PRO A 92 17.49 -2.10 -13.53
CA PRO A 92 16.42 -1.42 -12.81
C PRO A 92 15.07 -2.08 -13.07
N MET A 93 14.19 -2.03 -12.08
CA MET A 93 12.81 -2.48 -12.18
C MET A 93 11.92 -1.58 -11.31
N PRO A 94 10.60 -1.51 -11.54
CA PRO A 94 9.72 -0.70 -10.71
C PRO A 94 9.75 -1.18 -9.26
N ARG A 95 10.02 -0.27 -8.32
CA ARG A 95 10.07 -0.53 -6.89
C ARG A 95 9.41 0.61 -6.12
N MET A 96 8.78 0.27 -4.99
CA MET A 96 8.22 1.26 -4.06
C MET A 96 9.27 2.21 -3.52
N THR A 97 8.87 3.45 -3.29
CA THR A 97 9.55 4.43 -2.43
C THR A 97 8.85 4.46 -1.08
N ASN A 98 8.04 5.47 -0.79
CA ASN A 98 7.20 5.49 0.42
C ASN A 98 5.74 5.32 -0.03
N THR A 99 5.28 4.09 -0.05
CA THR A 99 3.88 3.78 -0.41
C THR A 99 3.01 3.87 0.84
N MET A 100 1.96 4.68 0.77
CA MET A 100 1.07 4.90 1.91
C MET A 100 -0.37 5.17 1.48
N MET A 101 -1.31 4.81 2.35
CA MET A 101 -2.68 5.29 2.27
C MET A 101 -2.73 6.70 2.87
N LEU A 102 -3.38 7.64 2.18
CA LEU A 102 -3.54 9.00 2.71
C LEU A 102 -4.53 9.03 3.88
N ALA A 103 -4.35 10.02 4.76
CA ALA A 103 -5.25 10.26 5.87
C ALA A 103 -6.69 10.50 5.38
N GLY A 104 -7.64 9.92 6.08
CA GLY A 104 -9.06 10.10 5.87
C GLY A 104 -9.67 11.12 6.86
N PRO A 105 -10.99 11.17 6.95
CA PRO A 105 -11.68 12.18 7.76
C PRO A 105 -11.93 11.77 9.23
N HIS A 106 -11.72 10.50 9.59
CA HIS A 106 -12.16 9.97 10.87
C HIS A 106 -11.12 10.10 11.98
N GLU A 107 -11.56 10.46 13.17
CA GLU A 107 -10.72 10.39 14.37
C GLU A 107 -10.47 8.91 14.75
N PRO A 108 -9.26 8.54 15.21
CA PRO A 108 -8.96 7.16 15.61
C PRO A 108 -9.92 6.59 16.66
N ALA A 109 -10.40 7.44 17.58
CA ALA A 109 -11.37 7.04 18.59
C ALA A 109 -12.71 6.63 17.98
N GLU A 110 -13.22 7.38 16.99
CA GLU A 110 -14.47 7.07 16.29
C GLU A 110 -14.41 5.71 15.61
N ILE A 111 -13.24 5.37 15.03
CA ILE A 111 -13.04 4.07 14.38
C ILE A 111 -13.18 2.93 15.38
N ILE A 112 -12.54 3.06 16.57
CA ILE A 112 -12.63 2.07 17.64
C ILE A 112 -14.06 1.96 18.17
N GLU A 113 -14.72 3.10 18.42
CA GLU A 113 -16.09 3.15 18.92
C GLU A 113 -17.11 2.53 17.95
N SER A 114 -16.86 2.58 16.65
CA SER A 114 -17.72 1.98 15.62
C SER A 114 -17.74 0.44 15.64
N VAL A 115 -16.74 -0.20 16.27
CA VAL A 115 -16.56 -1.66 16.28
C VAL A 115 -17.18 -2.27 17.52
N GLN A 116 -18.28 -3.03 17.38
CA GLN A 116 -18.95 -3.71 18.50
C GLN A 116 -18.16 -4.91 19.02
N ASP A 117 -17.60 -5.71 18.13
CA ASP A 117 -16.73 -6.86 18.43
C ASP A 117 -15.68 -6.98 17.35
N GLY A 118 -14.40 -6.93 17.71
CA GLY A 118 -13.31 -6.92 16.74
C GLY A 118 -11.92 -7.00 17.38
N ILE A 119 -10.92 -6.71 16.56
CA ILE A 119 -9.52 -6.70 16.95
C ILE A 119 -8.91 -5.35 16.57
N TYR A 120 -8.27 -4.70 17.53
CA TYR A 120 -7.40 -3.57 17.32
C TYR A 120 -5.97 -4.08 17.13
N ALA A 121 -5.50 -4.14 15.89
CA ALA A 121 -4.13 -4.50 15.56
C ALA A 121 -3.27 -3.23 15.57
N VAL A 122 -2.43 -3.09 16.58
CA VAL A 122 -1.60 -1.88 16.80
C VAL A 122 -0.36 -1.91 15.91
N SER A 123 0.30 -3.07 15.84
CA SER A 123 1.52 -3.22 15.07
C SER A 123 1.66 -4.63 14.48
N PHE A 124 2.42 -4.70 13.41
CA PHE A 124 2.68 -5.93 12.68
C PHE A 124 4.19 -6.20 12.62
N GLY A 125 4.55 -7.49 12.71
CA GLY A 125 5.88 -7.97 12.42
C GLY A 125 6.03 -8.39 10.96
N GLY A 126 6.88 -9.41 10.73
CA GLY A 126 7.07 -9.98 9.40
C GLY A 126 5.81 -10.54 8.78
N GLY A 127 5.75 -10.52 7.47
CA GLY A 127 4.65 -11.05 6.69
C GLY A 127 5.06 -11.40 5.28
N GLN A 128 4.13 -11.96 4.52
CA GLN A 128 4.32 -12.34 3.13
C GLN A 128 3.13 -11.88 2.30
N VAL A 129 3.42 -11.49 1.06
CA VAL A 129 2.41 -11.14 0.07
C VAL A 129 2.71 -11.89 -1.23
N ASP A 130 1.73 -12.64 -1.71
CA ASP A 130 1.73 -13.16 -3.08
C ASP A 130 1.06 -12.13 -3.99
N ILE A 131 1.85 -11.42 -4.76
CA ILE A 131 1.36 -10.34 -5.63
C ILE A 131 0.47 -10.85 -6.78
N THR A 132 0.62 -12.11 -7.18
CA THR A 132 -0.15 -12.72 -8.28
C THR A 132 -1.58 -12.99 -7.85
N SER A 133 -1.77 -13.63 -6.70
CA SER A 133 -3.10 -13.92 -6.15
C SER A 133 -3.65 -12.79 -5.29
N GLY A 134 -2.81 -11.88 -4.82
CA GLY A 134 -3.15 -10.84 -3.86
C GLY A 134 -3.22 -11.33 -2.42
N LYS A 135 -2.95 -12.60 -2.15
CA LYS A 135 -3.00 -13.16 -0.79
C LYS A 135 -1.88 -12.60 0.09
N PHE A 136 -2.20 -12.35 1.34
CA PHE A 136 -1.22 -11.90 2.32
C PHE A 136 -1.42 -12.57 3.68
N VAL A 137 -0.35 -12.59 4.48
CA VAL A 137 -0.35 -12.97 5.88
C VAL A 137 0.64 -12.09 6.64
N PHE A 138 0.18 -11.47 7.73
CA PHE A 138 1.00 -10.66 8.64
C PHE A 138 0.74 -11.07 10.08
N ALA A 139 1.80 -11.27 10.86
CA ALA A 139 1.68 -11.52 12.29
C ALA A 139 1.55 -10.19 13.04
N CYS A 140 0.55 -10.06 13.90
CA CYS A 140 0.46 -8.93 14.81
C CYS A 140 1.50 -9.10 15.93
N THR A 141 2.29 -8.07 16.17
CA THR A 141 3.20 -8.01 17.34
C THR A 141 2.50 -7.44 18.56
N GLU A 142 1.47 -6.62 18.32
CA GLU A 142 0.62 -6.06 19.37
C GLU A 142 -0.82 -5.98 18.87
N ALA A 143 -1.76 -6.57 19.62
CA ALA A 143 -3.18 -6.54 19.30
C ALA A 143 -4.04 -6.63 20.57
N TYR A 144 -5.22 -6.02 20.51
CA TYR A 144 -6.21 -5.99 21.60
C TYR A 144 -7.59 -6.38 21.07
N ARG A 145 -8.42 -6.95 21.94
CA ARG A 145 -9.85 -7.12 21.66
C ARG A 145 -10.56 -5.78 21.70
N ILE A 146 -11.55 -5.59 20.83
CA ILE A 146 -12.53 -4.51 20.95
C ILE A 146 -13.85 -5.14 21.36
N ARG A 147 -14.49 -4.58 22.42
CA ARG A 147 -15.83 -4.95 22.85
C ARG A 147 -16.66 -3.71 23.11
N GLY A 148 -17.83 -3.62 22.48
CA GLY A 148 -18.73 -2.49 22.65
C GLY A 148 -18.08 -1.13 22.39
N GLY A 149 -17.26 -1.02 21.36
CA GLY A 149 -16.54 0.21 20.99
C GLY A 149 -15.37 0.58 21.91
N LYS A 150 -14.86 -0.34 22.71
CA LYS A 150 -13.74 -0.07 23.66
C LYS A 150 -12.63 -1.10 23.51
N VAL A 151 -11.39 -0.63 23.62
CA VAL A 151 -10.21 -1.51 23.69
C VAL A 151 -10.26 -2.28 25.02
N ALA A 152 -10.13 -3.60 24.93
CA ALA A 152 -10.21 -4.52 26.05
C ALA A 152 -8.89 -5.29 26.24
N GLU A 153 -8.94 -6.58 26.52
CA GLU A 153 -7.79 -7.40 26.82
C GLU A 153 -6.82 -7.58 25.64
N PRO A 154 -5.49 -7.72 25.91
CA PRO A 154 -4.50 -8.02 24.85
C PRO A 154 -4.72 -9.43 24.30
N ILE A 155 -4.42 -9.59 23.00
CA ILE A 155 -4.51 -10.84 22.28
C ILE A 155 -3.12 -11.32 21.88
N LYS A 156 -2.83 -12.60 22.17
CA LYS A 156 -1.59 -13.26 21.75
C LYS A 156 -1.81 -14.04 20.45
N GLY A 157 -0.85 -13.94 19.53
CA GLY A 157 -0.82 -14.76 18.31
C GLY A 157 -1.85 -14.36 17.25
N ALA A 158 -2.34 -13.12 17.27
CA ALA A 158 -3.21 -12.62 16.24
C ALA A 158 -2.47 -12.52 14.88
N MET A 159 -3.16 -12.90 13.82
CA MET A 159 -2.64 -12.83 12.45
C MET A 159 -3.67 -12.17 11.54
N LEU A 160 -3.21 -11.26 10.67
CA LEU A 160 -4.02 -10.70 9.60
C LEU A 160 -3.78 -11.51 8.33
N ILE A 161 -4.79 -12.25 7.90
CA ILE A 161 -4.75 -13.11 6.71
C ILE A 161 -5.86 -12.66 5.77
N GLY A 162 -5.55 -12.49 4.49
CA GLY A 162 -6.56 -12.06 3.54
C GLY A 162 -6.07 -11.98 2.11
N ASN A 163 -6.86 -11.28 1.31
CA ASN A 163 -6.56 -10.94 -0.07
C ASN A 163 -6.58 -9.41 -0.20
N GLY A 164 -5.54 -8.82 -0.79
CA GLY A 164 -5.35 -7.38 -0.87
C GLY A 164 -6.54 -6.64 -1.52
N PRO A 165 -6.93 -6.97 -2.76
CA PRO A 165 -8.10 -6.40 -3.40
C PRO A 165 -9.38 -6.52 -2.56
N ASP A 166 -9.67 -7.70 -2.00
CA ASP A 166 -10.86 -7.91 -1.17
C ASP A 166 -10.82 -7.05 0.11
N ALA A 167 -9.68 -7.04 0.80
CA ALA A 167 -9.50 -6.24 2.01
C ALA A 167 -9.66 -4.73 1.72
N MET A 168 -9.11 -4.25 0.61
CA MET A 168 -9.21 -2.84 0.21
C MET A 168 -10.65 -2.42 -0.10
N HIS A 169 -11.47 -3.30 -0.67
CA HIS A 169 -12.90 -3.04 -0.88
C HIS A 169 -13.71 -2.99 0.41
N ARG A 170 -13.23 -3.62 1.49
CA ARG A 170 -13.91 -3.69 2.79
C ARG A 170 -13.50 -2.58 3.76
N VAL A 171 -12.62 -1.67 3.37
CA VAL A 171 -12.29 -0.50 4.19
C VAL A 171 -13.53 0.36 4.36
N SER A 172 -14.00 0.52 5.58
CA SER A 172 -15.19 1.33 5.91
C SER A 172 -14.85 2.72 6.41
N MET A 173 -13.71 2.86 7.11
CA MET A 173 -13.26 4.13 7.68
C MET A 173 -11.75 4.27 7.53
N VAL A 174 -11.28 5.48 7.30
CA VAL A 174 -9.86 5.84 7.24
C VAL A 174 -9.58 6.95 8.24
N GLY A 175 -8.61 6.74 9.12
CA GLY A 175 -8.25 7.70 10.16
C GLY A 175 -7.56 8.95 9.60
N ASN A 176 -7.65 10.05 10.35
CA ASN A 176 -7.04 11.35 10.00
C ASN A 176 -5.54 11.42 10.34
N CYS A 177 -4.99 10.40 10.97
CA CYS A 177 -3.59 10.33 11.35
C CYS A 177 -2.87 9.24 10.55
N LEU A 178 -1.77 9.61 9.87
CA LEU A 178 -0.84 8.66 9.29
C LEU A 178 0.10 8.19 10.40
N LEU A 179 -0.13 6.99 10.90
CA LEU A 179 0.82 6.33 11.79
C LEU A 179 2.01 5.84 10.97
N TYR A 180 3.13 6.55 11.06
CA TYR A 180 4.39 6.08 10.55
C TYR A 180 5.03 5.19 11.61
N THR A 181 4.99 3.90 11.41
CA THR A 181 5.91 3.02 12.12
C THR A 181 7.31 3.21 11.51
N SER A 182 8.22 3.69 12.32
CA SER A 182 9.65 3.82 12.00
C SER A 182 10.28 2.45 11.74
#